data_cfa797cc4b833e2033fed369d8ec04a0
#
_entry.id   cfa797cc4b833e2033fed369d8ec04a0
#
_cell.length_a   1.000
_cell.length_b   1.000
_cell.length_c   1.000
_cell.angle_alpha   90.00
_cell.angle_beta   90.00
_cell.angle_gamma   90.00
#
_symmetry.space_group_name_H-M   'P 1'
#
loop_
_entity.id
_entity.type
_entity.pdbx_description
1 polymer ?
#
loop_
_entity_poly.entity_id
_entity_poly.type
_entity_poly.pdbx_seq_one_letter_code
_entity_poly.pdbx_strand_id
1 'polypeptide(L)'
;VVIGHGLIDGNLVFIYSQDASVLNGTIGEMHAKKIASVYDMAMKMGAPVIGLIDCGGIRLQESVDALDGFGTIYAKEVAASGLVPQICGVFGNCGGGLSVVPALCDFAFIEEKKGRMFVNAPDAIEGNNTEKCDTASAAFQSENNGCVDFVGSEDEIMEQIRQLVCMLPSNNEGDVYTDDCEDDLNRACESMENMKGDPRYLLSQISDNNVFFETKADYARNMVTGLIKLNGMTVGAVANCSEVYDAEGKKAESFDKSLTAQGCNKAAEFVQFCDAFSIPVLTITNVNGLKNCMCSE
;
A
#
# COMPACT_ATOMS: atom_id res chain seq x y z
N VAL A 1 -15.78 0.85 16.85
CA VAL A 1 -15.55 0.40 15.47
C VAL A 1 -16.88 0.08 14.78
N VAL A 2 -17.03 0.56 13.58
CA VAL A 2 -18.12 0.22 12.65
C VAL A 2 -17.57 -0.84 11.69
N ILE A 3 -18.39 -1.85 11.40
CA ILE A 3 -18.04 -2.89 10.44
C ILE A 3 -19.18 -3.05 9.43
N GLY A 4 -18.85 -3.45 8.22
CA GLY A 4 -19.84 -3.68 7.17
C GLY A 4 -19.23 -4.34 5.93
N HIS A 5 -20.06 -4.45 4.92
CA HIS A 5 -19.67 -4.86 3.57
C HIS A 5 -20.49 -4.05 2.56
N GLY A 6 -19.99 -3.97 1.35
CA GLY A 6 -20.63 -3.24 0.28
C GLY A 6 -19.98 -3.54 -1.07
N LEU A 7 -20.37 -2.78 -2.08
CA LEU A 7 -19.81 -2.89 -3.41
C LEU A 7 -19.06 -1.60 -3.77
N ILE A 8 -17.85 -1.75 -4.28
CA ILE A 8 -17.09 -0.69 -4.94
C ILE A 8 -17.03 -1.05 -6.42
N ASP A 9 -17.75 -0.29 -7.24
CA ASP A 9 -17.85 -0.50 -8.71
C ASP A 9 -18.14 -1.97 -9.10
N GLY A 10 -19.04 -2.59 -8.32
CA GLY A 10 -19.45 -4.00 -8.52
C GLY A 10 -18.64 -5.03 -7.73
N ASN A 11 -17.47 -4.67 -7.20
CA ASN A 11 -16.60 -5.56 -6.42
C ASN A 11 -17.02 -5.59 -4.95
N LEU A 12 -17.32 -6.79 -4.43
CA LEU A 12 -17.63 -6.97 -3.01
C LEU A 12 -16.40 -6.68 -2.16
N VAL A 13 -16.58 -5.89 -1.10
CA VAL A 13 -15.54 -5.59 -0.11
C VAL A 13 -16.09 -5.69 1.30
N PHE A 14 -15.24 -6.05 2.24
CA PHE A 14 -15.51 -6.00 3.68
C PHE A 14 -14.71 -4.86 4.30
N ILE A 15 -15.33 -4.12 5.21
CA ILE A 15 -14.73 -2.91 5.77
C ILE A 15 -14.91 -2.85 7.28
N TYR A 16 -13.87 -2.38 7.97
CA TYR A 16 -13.97 -1.87 9.32
C TYR A 16 -13.45 -0.44 9.39
N SER A 17 -14.10 0.41 10.19
CA SER A 17 -13.70 1.79 10.41
C SER A 17 -13.65 2.08 11.91
N GLN A 18 -12.53 2.55 12.37
CA GLN A 18 -12.36 2.98 13.75
C GLN A 18 -12.89 4.42 13.92
N ASP A 19 -13.45 4.70 15.08
CA ASP A 19 -14.03 6.00 15.40
C ASP A 19 -13.36 6.53 16.67
N ALA A 20 -12.45 7.47 16.51
CA ALA A 20 -11.70 8.10 17.61
C ALA A 20 -12.61 8.92 18.53
N SER A 21 -13.81 9.33 18.11
CA SER A 21 -14.75 10.04 18.98
C SER A 21 -15.30 9.18 20.12
N VAL A 22 -15.20 7.84 19.98
CA VAL A 22 -15.65 6.87 20.98
C VAL A 22 -14.45 6.22 21.65
N LEU A 23 -14.19 6.59 22.91
CA LEU A 23 -13.05 6.09 23.70
C LEU A 23 -11.69 6.20 22.97
N ASN A 24 -11.51 7.29 22.21
CA ASN A 24 -10.33 7.54 21.39
C ASN A 24 -10.01 6.40 20.40
N GLY A 25 -11.03 5.69 19.92
CA GLY A 25 -10.88 4.57 18.99
C GLY A 25 -10.18 3.33 19.57
N THR A 26 -9.87 3.32 20.86
CA THR A 26 -9.03 2.29 21.48
C THR A 26 -9.60 0.88 21.35
N ILE A 27 -8.72 -0.08 21.09
CA ILE A 27 -9.07 -1.49 20.92
C ILE A 27 -9.25 -2.18 22.27
N GLY A 28 -10.43 -2.74 22.47
CA GLY A 28 -10.76 -3.66 23.53
C GLY A 28 -11.29 -4.97 22.95
N GLU A 29 -11.71 -5.90 23.81
CA GLU A 29 -12.15 -7.25 23.40
C GLU A 29 -13.24 -7.23 22.32
N MET A 30 -14.33 -6.50 22.53
CA MET A 30 -15.43 -6.45 21.57
C MET A 30 -15.07 -5.71 20.26
N HIS A 31 -14.20 -4.73 20.35
CA HIS A 31 -13.64 -4.05 19.17
C HIS A 31 -12.87 -5.05 18.30
N ALA A 32 -11.95 -5.80 18.91
CA ALA A 32 -11.15 -6.82 18.23
C ALA A 32 -12.01 -7.94 17.64
N LYS A 33 -12.99 -8.46 18.39
CA LYS A 33 -13.94 -9.48 17.90
C LYS A 33 -14.71 -9.01 16.66
N LYS A 34 -15.08 -7.73 16.59
CA LYS A 34 -15.74 -7.18 15.39
C LYS A 34 -14.80 -7.20 14.19
N ILE A 35 -13.55 -6.73 14.34
CA ILE A 35 -12.54 -6.77 13.26
C ILE A 35 -12.29 -8.22 12.83
N ALA A 36 -12.06 -9.12 13.78
CA ALA A 36 -11.86 -10.54 13.50
C ALA A 36 -13.02 -11.15 12.70
N SER A 37 -14.26 -10.78 13.02
CA SER A 37 -15.45 -11.25 12.28
C SER A 37 -15.50 -10.74 10.84
N VAL A 38 -14.97 -9.53 10.57
CA VAL A 38 -14.83 -9.01 9.20
C VAL A 38 -13.88 -9.89 8.39
N TYR A 39 -12.73 -10.23 8.95
CA TYR A 39 -11.76 -11.12 8.30
C TYR A 39 -12.33 -12.51 8.04
N ASP A 40 -13.05 -13.10 9.02
CA ASP A 40 -13.69 -14.41 8.84
C ASP A 40 -14.72 -14.41 7.71
N MET A 41 -15.52 -13.35 7.61
CA MET A 41 -16.50 -13.19 6.52
C MET A 41 -15.80 -12.95 5.18
N ALA A 42 -14.79 -12.10 5.13
CA ALA A 42 -14.04 -11.77 3.93
C ALA A 42 -13.34 -13.01 3.34
N MET A 43 -12.62 -13.77 4.15
CA MET A 43 -11.99 -15.03 3.74
C MET A 43 -13.02 -16.05 3.25
N LYS A 44 -14.16 -16.16 3.92
CA LYS A 44 -15.23 -17.08 3.51
C LYS A 44 -15.86 -16.69 2.18
N MET A 45 -15.98 -15.40 1.90
CA MET A 45 -16.59 -14.87 0.68
C MET A 45 -15.57 -14.67 -0.44
N GLY A 46 -14.27 -14.73 -0.14
CA GLY A 46 -13.21 -14.45 -1.09
C GLY A 46 -13.23 -12.99 -1.55
N ALA A 47 -13.26 -12.03 -0.63
CA ALA A 47 -13.36 -10.61 -0.94
C ALA A 47 -12.37 -9.77 -0.13
N PRO A 48 -11.86 -8.64 -0.68
CA PRO A 48 -10.91 -7.78 0.00
C PRO A 48 -11.38 -7.23 1.35
N VAL A 49 -10.44 -7.00 2.26
CA VAL A 49 -10.67 -6.30 3.53
C VAL A 49 -10.08 -4.90 3.46
N ILE A 50 -10.88 -3.90 3.85
CA ILE A 50 -10.46 -2.50 3.95
C ILE A 50 -10.53 -2.07 5.41
N GLY A 51 -9.40 -1.67 5.98
CA GLY A 51 -9.31 -1.12 7.33
C GLY A 51 -9.13 0.40 7.32
N LEU A 52 -10.03 1.16 7.93
CA LEU A 52 -9.89 2.60 8.12
C LEU A 52 -9.51 2.86 9.58
N ILE A 53 -8.28 3.32 9.80
CA ILE A 53 -7.62 3.36 11.10
C ILE A 53 -7.58 4.79 11.65
N ASP A 54 -8.14 4.96 12.85
CA ASP A 54 -7.94 6.11 13.72
C ASP A 54 -8.12 5.65 15.17
N CYS A 55 -7.01 5.35 15.85
CA CYS A 55 -7.04 4.62 17.10
C CYS A 55 -5.93 5.04 18.05
N GLY A 56 -6.29 5.38 19.28
CA GLY A 56 -5.37 5.70 20.36
C GLY A 56 -4.62 4.51 20.95
N GLY A 57 -4.70 3.31 20.38
CA GLY A 57 -4.00 2.12 20.82
C GLY A 57 -4.83 1.15 21.65
N ILE A 58 -4.21 0.49 22.64
CA ILE A 58 -4.87 -0.49 23.49
C ILE A 58 -5.79 0.18 24.53
N ARG A 59 -6.96 -0.41 24.80
CA ARG A 59 -7.86 0.02 25.87
C ARG A 59 -7.38 -0.52 27.20
N LEU A 60 -6.64 0.29 27.94
CA LEU A 60 -5.99 -0.10 29.20
C LEU A 60 -6.96 -0.61 30.27
N GLN A 61 -8.21 -0.14 30.26
CA GLN A 61 -9.25 -0.55 31.21
C GLN A 61 -9.65 -2.03 31.06
N GLU A 62 -9.45 -2.61 29.88
CA GLU A 62 -9.74 -4.02 29.60
C GLU A 62 -8.50 -4.92 29.78
N SER A 63 -7.32 -4.33 30.04
CA SER A 63 -6.09 -5.03 30.42
C SER A 63 -5.76 -6.21 29.50
N VAL A 64 -5.76 -7.44 30.03
CA VAL A 64 -5.37 -8.65 29.30
C VAL A 64 -6.31 -8.97 28.14
N ASP A 65 -7.61 -8.71 28.29
CA ASP A 65 -8.61 -8.98 27.24
C ASP A 65 -8.39 -8.10 26.00
N ALA A 66 -7.97 -6.84 26.21
CA ALA A 66 -7.59 -5.97 25.12
C ALA A 66 -6.29 -6.43 24.43
N LEU A 67 -5.32 -6.94 25.20
CA LEU A 67 -4.07 -7.48 24.66
C LEU A 67 -4.31 -8.77 23.85
N ASP A 68 -5.15 -9.67 24.34
CA ASP A 68 -5.59 -10.86 23.59
C ASP A 68 -6.33 -10.48 22.30
N GLY A 69 -7.10 -9.38 22.36
CA GLY A 69 -7.77 -8.79 21.19
C GLY A 69 -6.80 -8.40 20.08
N PHE A 70 -5.65 -7.79 20.41
CA PHE A 70 -4.61 -7.50 19.40
C PHE A 70 -4.07 -8.78 18.78
N GLY A 71 -3.74 -9.80 19.60
CA GLY A 71 -3.29 -11.09 19.10
C GLY A 71 -4.30 -11.75 18.14
N THR A 72 -5.59 -11.61 18.46
CA THR A 72 -6.68 -12.10 17.61
C THR A 72 -6.72 -11.38 16.25
N ILE A 73 -6.58 -10.05 16.22
CA ILE A 73 -6.53 -9.28 14.97
C ILE A 73 -5.34 -9.76 14.11
N TYR A 74 -4.13 -9.77 14.67
CA TYR A 74 -2.92 -10.20 13.94
C TYR A 74 -3.05 -11.62 13.39
N ALA A 75 -3.62 -12.55 14.17
CA ALA A 75 -3.83 -13.93 13.70
C ALA A 75 -4.77 -13.99 12.50
N LYS A 76 -5.80 -13.11 12.45
CA LYS A 76 -6.72 -13.04 11.31
C LYS A 76 -6.08 -12.40 10.08
N GLU A 77 -5.31 -11.34 10.25
CA GLU A 77 -4.55 -10.70 9.15
C GLU A 77 -3.55 -11.69 8.54
N VAL A 78 -2.78 -12.38 9.37
CA VAL A 78 -1.83 -13.39 8.90
C VAL A 78 -2.55 -14.55 8.19
N ALA A 79 -3.72 -14.98 8.69
CA ALA A 79 -4.50 -16.03 8.04
C ALA A 79 -5.10 -15.57 6.70
N ALA A 80 -5.40 -14.28 6.54
CA ALA A 80 -5.95 -13.70 5.32
C ALA A 80 -4.87 -13.37 4.27
N SER A 81 -3.59 -13.26 4.70
CA SER A 81 -2.46 -12.95 3.83
C SER A 81 -2.33 -13.93 2.67
N GLY A 82 -2.30 -13.40 1.45
CA GLY A 82 -2.26 -14.19 0.22
C GLY A 82 -3.55 -14.95 -0.12
N LEU A 83 -4.64 -14.78 0.66
CA LEU A 83 -5.97 -15.31 0.35
C LEU A 83 -6.89 -14.25 -0.21
N VAL A 84 -6.97 -13.10 0.47
CA VAL A 84 -7.76 -11.93 0.05
C VAL A 84 -6.90 -10.67 0.20
N PRO A 85 -7.03 -9.68 -0.70
CA PRO A 85 -6.31 -8.42 -0.58
C PRO A 85 -6.66 -7.69 0.72
N GLN A 86 -5.64 -7.17 1.39
CA GLN A 86 -5.75 -6.42 2.63
C GLN A 86 -5.27 -4.99 2.41
N ILE A 87 -6.16 -4.04 2.56
CA ILE A 87 -5.92 -2.62 2.29
C ILE A 87 -6.19 -1.84 3.58
N CYS A 88 -5.32 -0.93 3.96
CA CYS A 88 -5.58 -0.07 5.09
C CYS A 88 -5.33 1.41 4.78
N GLY A 89 -6.13 2.29 5.40
CA GLY A 89 -5.95 3.74 5.39
C GLY A 89 -5.82 4.25 6.82
N VAL A 90 -4.75 4.99 7.11
CA VAL A 90 -4.49 5.61 8.41
C VAL A 90 -4.90 7.07 8.37
N PHE A 91 -6.02 7.42 9.00
CA PHE A 91 -6.60 8.76 9.00
C PHE A 91 -6.35 9.56 10.27
N GLY A 92 -5.76 8.94 11.27
CA GLY A 92 -5.40 9.54 12.54
C GLY A 92 -4.25 8.78 13.19
N ASN A 93 -4.37 8.47 14.47
CA ASN A 93 -3.32 7.76 15.17
C ASN A 93 -3.33 6.25 14.88
N CYS A 94 -2.14 5.72 14.65
CA CYS A 94 -1.86 4.29 14.52
C CYS A 94 -0.56 3.99 15.28
N GLY A 95 -0.66 3.89 16.62
CA GLY A 95 0.50 3.83 17.49
C GLY A 95 0.65 2.51 18.25
N GLY A 96 1.88 2.20 18.66
CA GLY A 96 2.22 1.01 19.43
C GLY A 96 1.97 -0.28 18.65
N GLY A 97 1.35 -1.26 19.28
CA GLY A 97 0.99 -2.53 18.64
C GLY A 97 0.11 -2.38 17.39
N LEU A 98 -0.72 -1.33 17.33
CA LEU A 98 -1.58 -1.13 16.16
C LEU A 98 -0.80 -0.88 14.86
N SER A 99 0.40 -0.31 14.93
CA SER A 99 1.23 -0.08 13.74
C SER A 99 1.66 -1.36 13.01
N VAL A 100 1.48 -2.52 13.64
CA VAL A 100 1.68 -3.83 13.00
C VAL A 100 0.59 -4.12 11.96
N VAL A 101 -0.63 -3.61 12.16
CA VAL A 101 -1.77 -3.81 11.24
C VAL A 101 -1.46 -3.28 9.83
N PRO A 102 -1.08 -2.00 9.62
CA PRO A 102 -0.67 -1.53 8.30
C PRO A 102 0.54 -2.28 7.72
N ALA A 103 1.45 -2.73 8.57
CA ALA A 103 2.64 -3.48 8.12
C ALA A 103 2.33 -4.92 7.68
N LEU A 104 1.20 -5.49 8.09
CA LEU A 104 0.71 -6.80 7.65
C LEU A 104 -0.24 -6.71 6.45
N CYS A 105 -0.77 -5.52 6.15
CA CYS A 105 -1.60 -5.29 4.96
C CYS A 105 -0.76 -5.34 3.68
N ASP A 106 -1.40 -5.66 2.57
CA ASP A 106 -0.77 -5.65 1.24
C ASP A 106 -0.54 -4.21 0.75
N PHE A 107 -1.46 -3.29 1.08
CA PHE A 107 -1.37 -1.87 0.73
C PHE A 107 -1.75 -0.98 1.91
N ALA A 108 -0.96 0.05 2.15
CA ALA A 108 -1.16 1.00 3.24
C ALA A 108 -1.16 2.45 2.72
N PHE A 109 -2.17 3.20 3.13
CA PHE A 109 -2.35 4.61 2.81
C PHE A 109 -2.34 5.43 4.10
N ILE A 110 -1.84 6.67 4.05
CA ILE A 110 -1.82 7.54 5.24
C ILE A 110 -2.21 8.97 4.89
N GLU A 111 -3.07 9.56 5.71
CA GLU A 111 -3.47 10.96 5.56
C GLU A 111 -2.30 11.89 5.91
N GLU A 112 -2.05 12.88 5.06
CA GLU A 112 -0.82 13.70 5.08
C GLU A 112 -0.61 14.54 6.34
N LYS A 113 -1.70 15.03 6.98
CA LYS A 113 -1.65 16.00 8.10
C LYS A 113 -1.91 15.36 9.46
N LYS A 114 -2.90 14.48 9.55
CA LYS A 114 -3.36 13.86 10.79
C LYS A 114 -2.85 12.43 10.97
N GLY A 115 -2.54 11.75 9.86
CA GLY A 115 -2.06 10.36 9.87
C GLY A 115 -0.73 10.24 10.62
N ARG A 116 -0.68 9.35 11.61
CA ARG A 116 0.49 9.09 12.44
C ARG A 116 0.68 7.61 12.60
N MET A 117 1.82 7.08 12.19
CA MET A 117 2.14 5.65 12.33
C MET A 117 3.48 5.48 13.03
N PHE A 118 3.49 4.75 14.15
CA PHE A 118 4.70 4.57 14.98
C PHE A 118 4.57 3.37 15.93
N VAL A 119 5.66 2.69 16.18
CA VAL A 119 5.76 1.72 17.29
C VAL A 119 6.01 2.49 18.60
N ASN A 120 7.04 3.34 18.63
CA ASN A 120 7.31 4.26 19.73
C ASN A 120 7.13 5.70 19.23
N ALA A 121 6.43 6.52 20.01
CA ALA A 121 6.29 7.94 19.70
C ALA A 121 7.68 8.60 19.55
N PRO A 122 7.85 9.59 18.63
CA PRO A 122 9.14 10.24 18.40
C PRO A 122 9.83 10.72 19.68
N ASP A 123 9.06 11.28 20.63
CA ASP A 123 9.54 11.80 21.92
C ASP A 123 9.89 10.70 22.93
N ALA A 124 9.51 9.46 22.69
CA ALA A 124 9.87 8.31 23.52
C ALA A 124 11.15 7.59 23.04
N ILE A 125 11.68 7.99 21.89
CA ILE A 125 12.91 7.42 21.33
C ILE A 125 14.12 8.13 21.93
N GLU A 126 15.05 7.37 22.52
CA GLU A 126 16.25 7.92 23.14
C GLU A 126 17.07 8.79 22.14
N GLY A 127 17.35 10.02 22.52
CA GLY A 127 18.10 10.98 21.70
C GLY A 127 17.32 11.61 20.55
N ASN A 128 16.02 11.39 20.50
CA ASN A 128 15.11 11.98 19.52
C ASN A 128 13.99 12.78 20.17
N ASN A 129 13.30 13.61 19.39
CA ASN A 129 12.02 14.25 19.68
C ASN A 129 11.35 14.63 18.35
N THR A 130 10.07 15.01 18.40
CA THR A 130 9.29 15.36 17.22
C THR A 130 9.91 16.50 16.40
N GLU A 131 10.48 17.51 17.05
CA GLU A 131 11.12 18.64 16.36
C GLU A 131 12.41 18.25 15.62
N LYS A 132 13.16 17.27 16.17
CA LYS A 132 14.40 16.78 15.56
C LYS A 132 14.14 15.82 14.40
N CYS A 133 13.27 14.84 14.61
CA CYS A 133 12.86 13.87 13.60
C CYS A 133 11.47 13.30 13.93
N ASP A 134 10.48 13.70 13.18
CA ASP A 134 9.11 13.20 13.34
C ASP A 134 8.94 11.83 12.66
N THR A 135 9.45 10.81 13.32
CA THR A 135 9.39 9.42 12.84
C THR A 135 7.96 8.87 12.73
N ALA A 136 6.96 9.57 13.26
CA ALA A 136 5.55 9.18 13.17
C ALA A 136 4.82 9.83 12.00
N SER A 137 5.41 10.81 11.32
CA SER A 137 4.77 11.55 10.22
C SER A 137 4.54 10.69 8.99
N ALA A 138 3.51 11.02 8.23
CA ALA A 138 3.20 10.37 6.95
C ALA A 138 4.40 10.39 5.99
N ALA A 139 5.07 11.53 5.86
CA ALA A 139 6.26 11.68 5.01
C ALA A 139 7.39 10.74 5.44
N PHE A 140 7.70 10.67 6.76
CA PHE A 140 8.75 9.76 7.23
C PHE A 140 8.43 8.29 6.93
N GLN A 141 7.18 7.87 7.14
CA GLN A 141 6.75 6.50 6.92
C GLN A 141 6.74 6.12 5.43
N SER A 142 6.42 7.08 4.54
CA SER A 142 6.47 6.90 3.10
C SER A 142 7.92 6.88 2.57
N GLU A 143 8.70 7.94 2.84
CA GLU A 143 10.00 8.16 2.21
C GLU A 143 11.13 7.27 2.77
N ASN A 144 11.11 6.99 4.09
CA ASN A 144 12.21 6.34 4.78
C ASN A 144 11.99 4.86 5.08
N ASN A 145 10.75 4.49 5.47
CA ASN A 145 10.45 3.11 5.85
C ASN A 145 9.87 2.28 4.71
N GLY A 146 9.21 2.93 3.74
CA GLY A 146 8.49 2.22 2.68
C GLY A 146 7.31 1.37 3.19
N CYS A 147 6.77 1.72 4.37
CA CYS A 147 5.60 1.04 4.94
C CYS A 147 4.28 1.56 4.38
N VAL A 148 4.32 2.64 3.59
CA VAL A 148 3.14 3.33 3.06
C VAL A 148 3.26 3.44 1.55
N ASP A 149 2.18 3.09 0.85
CA ASP A 149 2.11 3.13 -0.61
C ASP A 149 1.75 4.51 -1.14
N PHE A 150 0.90 5.25 -0.42
CA PHE A 150 0.43 6.57 -0.84
C PHE A 150 0.16 7.49 0.35
N VAL A 151 0.53 8.76 0.20
CA VAL A 151 0.26 9.86 1.15
C VAL A 151 -0.61 10.89 0.45
N GLY A 152 -1.71 11.31 1.07
CA GLY A 152 -2.60 12.30 0.50
C GLY A 152 -3.70 12.74 1.47
N SER A 153 -4.65 13.51 0.97
CA SER A 153 -5.87 13.88 1.70
C SER A 153 -6.81 12.69 1.88
N GLU A 154 -7.79 12.82 2.78
CA GLU A 154 -8.82 11.79 2.99
C GLU A 154 -9.54 11.41 1.67
N ASP A 155 -9.91 12.40 0.86
CA ASP A 155 -10.62 12.18 -0.41
C ASP A 155 -9.74 11.47 -1.43
N GLU A 156 -8.46 11.87 -1.56
CA GLU A 156 -7.50 11.23 -2.46
C GLU A 156 -7.24 9.79 -2.04
N ILE A 157 -7.09 9.50 -0.75
CA ILE A 157 -6.91 8.13 -0.25
C ILE A 157 -8.13 7.26 -0.59
N MET A 158 -9.34 7.79 -0.38
CA MET A 158 -10.57 7.04 -0.71
C MET A 158 -10.67 6.74 -2.21
N GLU A 159 -10.26 7.67 -3.06
CA GLU A 159 -10.20 7.46 -4.50
C GLU A 159 -9.13 6.43 -4.90
N GLN A 160 -7.94 6.49 -4.28
CA GLN A 160 -6.88 5.51 -4.51
C GLN A 160 -7.29 4.10 -4.08
N ILE A 161 -7.94 3.95 -2.91
CA ILE A 161 -8.48 2.66 -2.46
C ILE A 161 -9.52 2.14 -3.45
N ARG A 162 -10.41 3.00 -3.95
CA ARG A 162 -11.43 2.66 -4.94
C ARG A 162 -10.79 2.17 -6.24
N GLN A 163 -9.82 2.92 -6.77
CA GLN A 163 -9.08 2.55 -7.97
C GLN A 163 -8.36 1.21 -7.79
N LEU A 164 -7.69 1.01 -6.65
CA LEU A 164 -6.96 -0.22 -6.33
C LEU A 164 -7.92 -1.42 -6.31
N VAL A 165 -9.07 -1.33 -5.64
CA VAL A 165 -10.07 -2.41 -5.59
C VAL A 165 -10.54 -2.80 -6.99
N CYS A 166 -10.66 -1.84 -7.92
CA CYS A 166 -11.04 -2.10 -9.32
C CYS A 166 -9.91 -2.73 -10.16
N MET A 167 -8.68 -2.69 -9.66
CA MET A 167 -7.52 -3.30 -10.34
C MET A 167 -7.15 -4.66 -9.78
N LEU A 168 -7.55 -4.99 -8.55
CA LEU A 168 -7.16 -6.24 -7.90
C LEU A 168 -8.16 -7.37 -8.16
N PRO A 169 -7.70 -8.62 -8.29
CA PRO A 169 -8.58 -9.78 -8.16
C PRO A 169 -9.20 -9.81 -6.76
N SER A 170 -10.42 -10.30 -6.63
CA SER A 170 -11.12 -10.35 -5.33
C SER A 170 -10.43 -11.26 -4.30
N ASN A 171 -9.70 -12.29 -4.76
CA ASN A 171 -8.99 -13.25 -3.94
C ASN A 171 -7.93 -13.98 -4.79
N ASN A 172 -7.14 -14.86 -4.18
CA ASN A 172 -6.06 -15.59 -4.84
C ASN A 172 -6.50 -16.63 -5.89
N GLU A 173 -7.79 -16.97 -5.94
CA GLU A 173 -8.41 -17.81 -6.97
C GLU A 173 -9.19 -16.96 -7.99
N GLY A 174 -9.22 -15.63 -7.79
CA GLY A 174 -9.93 -14.67 -8.64
C GLY A 174 -9.26 -14.48 -9.99
N ASP A 175 -10.05 -14.01 -10.97
CA ASP A 175 -9.53 -13.68 -12.29
C ASP A 175 -8.78 -12.33 -12.25
N VAL A 176 -7.66 -12.28 -12.95
CA VAL A 176 -6.89 -11.03 -13.15
C VAL A 176 -7.48 -10.14 -14.26
N TYR A 177 -8.44 -10.64 -15.03
CA TYR A 177 -9.25 -9.83 -15.93
C TYR A 177 -10.34 -9.13 -15.14
N THR A 178 -10.10 -7.87 -14.83
CA THR A 178 -10.95 -7.08 -13.93
C THR A 178 -11.99 -6.24 -14.65
N ASP A 179 -11.77 -5.95 -15.96
CA ASP A 179 -12.65 -5.15 -16.79
C ASP A 179 -12.65 -5.60 -18.25
N ASP A 180 -13.69 -5.21 -19.00
CA ASP A 180 -13.67 -5.21 -20.44
C ASP A 180 -12.81 -4.04 -20.95
N CYS A 181 -11.89 -4.32 -21.87
CA CYS A 181 -11.03 -3.28 -22.45
C CYS A 181 -11.81 -2.47 -23.48
N GLU A 182 -11.96 -1.16 -23.23
CA GLU A 182 -12.55 -0.20 -24.17
C GLU A 182 -11.48 0.61 -24.95
N ASP A 183 -10.19 0.40 -24.65
CA ASP A 183 -9.09 1.12 -25.31
C ASP A 183 -8.81 0.56 -26.72
N ASP A 184 -8.31 1.41 -27.62
CA ASP A 184 -7.83 0.98 -28.95
C ASP A 184 -6.47 0.27 -28.81
N LEU A 185 -6.48 -1.05 -28.82
CA LEU A 185 -5.28 -1.89 -28.74
C LEU A 185 -4.29 -1.68 -29.90
N ASN A 186 -4.69 -0.98 -30.97
CA ASN A 186 -3.82 -0.63 -32.09
C ASN A 186 -3.33 0.82 -32.05
N ARG A 187 -3.64 1.57 -30.97
CA ARG A 187 -3.11 2.92 -30.81
C ARG A 187 -1.58 2.94 -30.77
N ALA A 188 -0.99 3.91 -31.43
CA ALA A 188 0.45 4.09 -31.35
C ALA A 188 0.83 4.70 -29.99
N CYS A 189 1.83 4.12 -29.32
CA CYS A 189 2.44 4.74 -28.16
C CYS A 189 3.40 5.83 -28.65
N GLU A 190 2.90 7.07 -28.73
CA GLU A 190 3.70 8.19 -29.22
C GLU A 190 4.77 8.62 -28.20
N SER A 191 5.86 9.18 -28.71
CA SER A 191 6.91 9.79 -27.88
C SER A 191 7.60 8.85 -26.87
N MET A 192 7.65 7.55 -27.12
CA MET A 192 8.37 6.58 -26.29
C MET A 192 9.85 6.94 -26.09
N GLU A 193 10.44 7.63 -27.03
CA GLU A 193 11.80 8.21 -26.96
C GLU A 193 11.95 9.28 -25.86
N ASN A 194 10.84 9.84 -25.35
CA ASN A 194 10.83 10.80 -24.27
C ASN A 194 10.92 10.16 -22.87
N MET A 195 10.96 8.85 -22.77
CA MET A 195 11.06 8.11 -21.50
C MET A 195 12.28 8.52 -20.65
N LYS A 196 13.40 8.86 -21.29
CA LYS A 196 14.59 9.48 -20.67
C LYS A 196 15.07 8.88 -19.34
N GLY A 197 14.78 7.60 -19.09
CA GLY A 197 15.16 6.93 -17.85
C GLY A 197 14.09 6.91 -16.76
N ASP A 198 12.91 7.52 -16.99
CA ASP A 198 11.71 7.38 -16.15
C ASP A 198 10.74 6.38 -16.80
N PRO A 199 10.56 5.18 -16.21
CA PRO A 199 9.68 4.16 -16.76
C PRO A 199 8.19 4.45 -16.57
N ARG A 200 7.81 5.41 -15.71
CA ARG A 200 6.41 5.75 -15.40
C ARG A 200 5.66 6.16 -16.66
N TYR A 201 6.33 6.97 -17.50
CA TYR A 201 5.75 7.41 -18.78
C TYR A 201 5.46 6.21 -19.70
N LEU A 202 6.44 5.29 -19.83
CA LEU A 202 6.26 4.07 -20.63
C LEU A 202 5.10 3.22 -20.11
N LEU A 203 5.08 2.96 -18.79
CA LEU A 203 4.06 2.13 -18.14
C LEU A 203 2.66 2.72 -18.35
N SER A 204 2.50 4.03 -18.19
CA SER A 204 1.25 4.72 -18.50
C SER A 204 0.87 4.60 -19.97
N GLN A 205 1.80 4.79 -20.90
CA GLN A 205 1.51 4.75 -22.36
C GLN A 205 1.09 3.36 -22.88
N ILE A 206 1.64 2.28 -22.31
CA ILE A 206 1.27 0.92 -22.74
C ILE A 206 0.01 0.40 -22.04
N SER A 207 -0.39 1.01 -20.94
CA SER A 207 -1.56 0.60 -20.17
C SER A 207 -2.86 1.08 -20.80
N ASP A 208 -3.90 0.27 -20.68
CA ASP A 208 -5.25 0.61 -21.12
C ASP A 208 -5.67 1.94 -20.49
N ASN A 209 -6.20 2.85 -21.32
CA ASN A 209 -6.61 4.21 -20.91
C ASN A 209 -5.53 5.01 -20.16
N ASN A 210 -4.25 4.68 -20.35
CA ASN A 210 -3.08 5.24 -19.65
C ASN A 210 -3.14 5.11 -18.12
N VAL A 211 -3.84 4.13 -17.59
CA VAL A 211 -3.95 3.89 -16.14
C VAL A 211 -2.65 3.28 -15.62
N PHE A 212 -2.02 3.93 -14.67
CA PHE A 212 -0.88 3.40 -13.92
C PHE A 212 -1.06 3.70 -12.44
N PHE A 213 -1.15 2.66 -11.63
CA PHE A 213 -1.23 2.74 -10.18
C PHE A 213 0.14 2.44 -9.58
N GLU A 214 0.91 3.47 -9.22
CA GLU A 214 2.24 3.32 -8.63
C GLU A 214 2.12 3.01 -7.13
N THR A 215 2.87 2.01 -6.66
CA THR A 215 3.00 1.67 -5.24
C THR A 215 4.30 2.22 -4.66
N LYS A 216 4.27 2.70 -3.42
CA LYS A 216 5.45 3.22 -2.70
C LYS A 216 6.25 4.24 -3.54
N ALA A 217 5.56 5.20 -4.16
CA ALA A 217 6.15 6.15 -5.11
C ALA A 217 7.31 6.97 -4.49
N ASP A 218 7.23 7.28 -3.19
CA ASP A 218 8.22 8.09 -2.47
C ASP A 218 9.38 7.26 -1.91
N TYR A 219 9.19 5.95 -1.75
CA TYR A 219 10.23 5.05 -1.26
C TYR A 219 11.08 4.45 -2.36
N ALA A 220 12.40 4.43 -2.17
CA ALA A 220 13.35 3.84 -3.12
C ALA A 220 13.02 4.22 -4.58
N ARG A 221 12.95 5.50 -4.87
CA ARG A 221 12.47 6.10 -6.15
C ARG A 221 13.26 5.66 -7.39
N ASN A 222 14.42 5.02 -7.19
CA ASN A 222 15.20 4.36 -8.24
C ASN A 222 14.58 3.01 -8.69
N MET A 223 13.53 2.55 -8.02
CA MET A 223 12.72 1.38 -8.38
C MET A 223 11.25 1.78 -8.44
N VAL A 224 10.59 1.53 -9.56
CA VAL A 224 9.17 1.76 -9.79
C VAL A 224 8.45 0.43 -9.73
N THR A 225 7.41 0.36 -8.91
CA THR A 225 6.49 -0.78 -8.81
C THR A 225 5.07 -0.28 -8.91
N GLY A 226 4.18 -1.05 -9.51
CA GLY A 226 2.79 -0.66 -9.63
C GLY A 226 1.99 -1.58 -10.55
N LEU A 227 0.73 -1.26 -10.70
CA LEU A 227 -0.22 -2.01 -11.52
C LEU A 227 -0.58 -1.25 -12.79
N ILE A 228 -0.64 -1.96 -13.89
CA ILE A 228 -1.13 -1.50 -15.20
C ILE A 228 -2.25 -2.43 -15.67
N LYS A 229 -2.99 -2.02 -16.69
CA LYS A 229 -3.96 -2.88 -17.37
C LYS A 229 -3.53 -3.12 -18.81
N LEU A 230 -3.59 -4.36 -19.27
CA LEU A 230 -3.33 -4.74 -20.64
C LEU A 230 -4.49 -5.58 -21.17
N ASN A 231 -5.31 -5.02 -22.04
CA ASN A 231 -6.53 -5.64 -22.56
C ASN A 231 -7.48 -6.14 -21.45
N GLY A 232 -7.71 -5.27 -20.46
CA GLY A 232 -8.55 -5.57 -19.29
C GLY A 232 -7.90 -6.45 -18.21
N MET A 233 -6.72 -6.99 -18.48
CA MET A 233 -5.97 -7.81 -17.54
C MET A 233 -5.08 -6.93 -16.65
N THR A 234 -5.14 -7.11 -15.34
CA THR A 234 -4.21 -6.49 -14.41
C THR A 234 -2.84 -7.15 -14.49
N VAL A 235 -1.81 -6.33 -14.62
CA VAL A 235 -0.41 -6.75 -14.72
C VAL A 235 0.42 -5.93 -13.72
N GLY A 236 1.22 -6.60 -12.92
CA GLY A 236 2.23 -5.96 -12.08
C GLY A 236 3.39 -5.46 -12.94
N ALA A 237 3.89 -4.27 -12.65
CA ALA A 237 5.04 -3.70 -13.34
C ALA A 237 6.18 -3.43 -12.35
N VAL A 238 7.39 -3.86 -12.71
CA VAL A 238 8.62 -3.59 -11.96
C VAL A 238 9.65 -3.02 -12.92
N ALA A 239 10.12 -1.81 -12.63
CA ALA A 239 11.06 -1.13 -13.51
C ALA A 239 12.11 -0.34 -12.71
N ASN A 240 13.38 -0.41 -13.12
CA ASN A 240 14.37 0.49 -12.55
C ASN A 240 14.26 1.89 -13.17
N CYS A 241 14.41 2.91 -12.33
CA CYS A 241 14.34 4.31 -12.69
C CYS A 241 15.70 4.96 -12.52
N SER A 242 16.16 5.72 -13.52
CA SER A 242 17.42 6.48 -13.44
C SER A 242 17.21 7.99 -13.42
N GLU A 243 16.06 8.48 -13.79
CA GLU A 243 15.71 9.89 -13.80
C GLU A 243 14.25 10.08 -13.39
N VAL A 244 13.95 11.11 -12.60
CA VAL A 244 12.61 11.52 -12.23
C VAL A 244 12.39 12.94 -12.72
N TYR A 245 11.22 13.19 -13.33
CA TYR A 245 10.83 14.49 -13.86
C TYR A 245 9.67 15.07 -13.05
N ASP A 246 9.66 16.40 -12.88
CA ASP A 246 8.56 17.12 -12.27
C ASP A 246 7.40 17.34 -13.27
N ALA A 247 6.31 17.97 -12.80
CA ALA A 247 5.12 18.24 -13.61
C ALA A 247 5.41 19.18 -14.81
N GLU A 248 6.46 20.00 -14.71
CA GLU A 248 6.92 20.89 -15.78
C GLU A 248 7.87 20.19 -16.77
N GLY A 249 8.14 18.90 -16.59
CA GLY A 249 9.04 18.11 -17.42
C GLY A 249 10.53 18.42 -17.21
N LYS A 250 10.88 19.04 -16.09
CA LYS A 250 12.26 19.29 -15.68
C LYS A 250 12.75 18.14 -14.82
N LYS A 251 13.99 17.74 -15.04
CA LYS A 251 14.61 16.68 -14.24
C LYS A 251 14.76 17.11 -12.78
N ALA A 252 14.03 16.46 -11.90
CA ALA A 252 14.04 16.68 -10.46
C ALA A 252 15.15 15.88 -9.78
N GLU A 253 15.31 14.58 -10.15
CA GLU A 253 16.29 13.68 -9.55
C GLU A 253 16.97 12.82 -10.61
N SER A 254 18.15 12.30 -10.25
CA SER A 254 18.91 11.36 -11.07
C SER A 254 19.54 10.30 -10.17
N PHE A 255 19.39 9.03 -10.55
CA PHE A 255 19.94 7.89 -9.84
C PHE A 255 20.98 7.18 -10.68
N ASP A 256 21.92 6.54 -10.01
CA ASP A 256 22.80 5.57 -10.63
C ASP A 256 21.95 4.37 -11.15
N LYS A 257 22.34 3.83 -12.31
CA LYS A 257 21.66 2.64 -12.89
C LYS A 257 22.08 1.34 -12.18
N SER A 258 22.28 1.39 -10.88
CA SER A 258 22.56 0.22 -10.06
C SER A 258 21.37 -0.16 -9.18
N LEU A 259 21.18 -1.45 -8.96
CA LEU A 259 20.17 -1.94 -8.01
C LEU A 259 20.63 -1.66 -6.58
N THR A 260 19.77 -1.03 -5.80
CA THR A 260 19.98 -0.79 -4.36
C THR A 260 19.26 -1.85 -3.53
N ALA A 261 19.72 -2.10 -2.30
CA ALA A 261 19.05 -3.03 -1.38
C ALA A 261 17.57 -2.62 -1.14
N GLN A 262 17.32 -1.32 -0.91
CA GLN A 262 15.95 -0.79 -0.72
C GLN A 262 15.08 -0.99 -1.96
N GLY A 263 15.63 -0.70 -3.16
CA GLY A 263 14.89 -0.93 -4.42
C GLY A 263 14.59 -2.40 -4.67
N CYS A 264 15.54 -3.29 -4.36
CA CYS A 264 15.33 -4.73 -4.46
C CYS A 264 14.28 -5.24 -3.49
N ASN A 265 14.27 -4.75 -2.24
CA ASN A 265 13.25 -5.12 -1.26
C ASN A 265 11.86 -4.67 -1.69
N LYS A 266 11.73 -3.40 -2.15
CA LYS A 266 10.47 -2.88 -2.71
C LYS A 266 9.95 -3.76 -3.85
N ALA A 267 10.82 -4.12 -4.80
CA ALA A 267 10.45 -4.99 -5.91
C ALA A 267 10.08 -6.40 -5.45
N ALA A 268 10.82 -6.96 -4.47
CA ALA A 268 10.56 -8.30 -3.95
C ALA A 268 9.21 -8.41 -3.25
N GLU A 269 8.86 -7.45 -2.38
CA GLU A 269 7.55 -7.39 -1.72
C GLU A 269 6.41 -7.31 -2.75
N PHE A 270 6.56 -6.45 -3.75
CA PHE A 270 5.55 -6.30 -4.79
C PHE A 270 5.40 -7.56 -5.65
N VAL A 271 6.50 -8.23 -6.01
CA VAL A 271 6.45 -9.50 -6.76
C VAL A 271 5.84 -10.61 -5.93
N GLN A 272 6.11 -10.69 -4.62
CA GLN A 272 5.48 -11.65 -3.73
C GLN A 272 3.95 -11.47 -3.66
N PHE A 273 3.48 -10.20 -3.61
CA PHE A 273 2.06 -9.89 -3.69
C PHE A 273 1.47 -10.38 -5.03
N CYS A 274 2.10 -10.03 -6.16
CA CYS A 274 1.65 -10.47 -7.48
C CYS A 274 1.58 -11.99 -7.60
N ASP A 275 2.59 -12.71 -7.08
CA ASP A 275 2.62 -14.18 -7.07
C ASP A 275 1.47 -14.77 -6.27
N ALA A 276 1.20 -14.24 -5.08
CA ALA A 276 0.11 -14.70 -4.21
C ALA A 276 -1.27 -14.60 -4.87
N PHE A 277 -1.48 -13.57 -5.71
CA PHE A 277 -2.74 -13.31 -6.39
C PHE A 277 -2.72 -13.67 -7.89
N SER A 278 -1.72 -14.43 -8.35
CA SER A 278 -1.58 -14.87 -9.75
C SER A 278 -1.55 -13.72 -10.78
N ILE A 279 -1.11 -12.53 -10.35
CA ILE A 279 -0.96 -11.36 -11.22
C ILE A 279 0.34 -11.51 -12.02
N PRO A 280 0.31 -11.52 -13.36
CA PRO A 280 1.53 -11.59 -14.16
C PRO A 280 2.39 -10.33 -13.97
N VAL A 281 3.71 -10.46 -14.05
CA VAL A 281 4.65 -9.35 -13.80
C VAL A 281 5.42 -9.02 -15.07
N LEU A 282 5.35 -7.75 -15.48
CA LEU A 282 6.17 -7.14 -16.53
C LEU A 282 7.39 -6.49 -15.88
N THR A 283 8.59 -6.89 -16.30
CA THR A 283 9.84 -6.26 -15.84
C THR A 283 10.47 -5.43 -16.94
N ILE A 284 10.85 -4.18 -16.63
CA ILE A 284 11.58 -3.27 -17.52
C ILE A 284 12.91 -2.95 -16.88
N THR A 285 13.99 -3.42 -17.50
CA THR A 285 15.33 -3.34 -16.91
C THR A 285 16.30 -2.53 -17.74
N ASN A 286 16.98 -1.57 -17.09
CA ASN A 286 18.12 -0.84 -17.64
C ASN A 286 19.15 -0.65 -16.53
N VAL A 287 19.88 -1.71 -16.18
CA VAL A 287 20.73 -1.84 -14.99
C VAL A 287 22.16 -2.14 -15.38
N ASN A 288 23.12 -1.47 -14.72
CA ASN A 288 24.55 -1.71 -14.89
C ASN A 288 25.10 -2.77 -13.91
N GLY A 289 24.38 -3.08 -12.85
CA GLY A 289 24.78 -4.04 -11.82
C GLY A 289 24.18 -3.73 -10.45
N LEU A 290 24.73 -4.34 -9.40
CA LEU A 290 24.36 -4.08 -8.02
C LEU A 290 25.16 -2.91 -7.46
N LYS A 291 24.55 -2.10 -6.60
CA LYS A 291 25.24 -1.01 -5.90
C LYS A 291 26.22 -1.59 -4.90
N ASN A 292 27.50 -1.23 -5.04
CA ASN A 292 28.52 -1.65 -4.11
C ASN A 292 28.49 -0.77 -2.86
N CYS A 293 27.80 -1.21 -1.84
CA CYS A 293 27.73 -0.58 -0.53
C CYS A 293 27.55 -1.64 0.58
N MET A 294 27.85 -1.28 1.81
CA MET A 294 27.71 -2.20 2.95
C MET A 294 26.29 -2.72 3.14
N CYS A 295 25.26 -1.97 2.69
CA CYS A 295 23.86 -2.38 2.76
C CYS A 295 23.47 -3.40 1.66
N SER A 296 24.36 -3.68 0.71
CA SER A 296 24.13 -4.66 -0.37
C SER A 296 24.81 -6.02 -0.10
N GLU A 297 25.66 -6.09 0.94
CA GLU A 297 26.34 -7.31 1.40
C GLU A 297 25.43 -8.11 2.36
#